data_242e609de80edda994dec72b9a6eb88a
#
_entry.id   242e609de80edda994dec72b9a6eb88a
#
_cell.length_a   1.000
_cell.length_b   1.000
_cell.length_c   1.000
_cell.angle_alpha   90.00
_cell.angle_beta   90.00
_cell.angle_gamma   90.00
#
_symmetry.space_group_name_H-M   'P 1'
#
loop_
_entity.id
_entity.type
_entity.pdbx_description
1 polymer ?
#
loop_
_entity_poly.entity_id
_entity_poly.type
_entity_poly.pdbx_seq_one_letter_code
_entity_poly.pdbx_strand_id
1 'polypeptide(L)'
;LAAACLLFLMRRQWLWAGLAAAFATAARPNGIAVVAACAVASFLAIRERREWRSLIAPLLSPLGVIAFQWYVGVRAHERGVWFRVQHEAWREGTSYGMTALRRTYEAFIHPLSSPTNLVTAVSVITLVALGWCWWRFRLPAALTAYSVAIVVLMLLPETVTARPRFLYTAFPLLIPAAEWFGRHKKELWPYTIAACATGLVTLTALYGVFGAIP
;
A
#
# COMPACT_ATOMS: atom_id res chain seq x y z
N LEU A 1 -0.13 -9.25 -8.78
CA LEU A 1 1.16 -9.79 -8.34
C LEU A 1 1.27 -9.79 -6.81
N ALA A 2 1.04 -8.67 -6.10
CA ALA A 2 1.11 -8.64 -4.62
C ALA A 2 0.13 -9.62 -3.97
N ALA A 3 -1.13 -9.67 -4.41
CA ALA A 3 -2.11 -10.63 -3.91
C ALA A 3 -1.69 -12.09 -4.15
N ALA A 4 -1.11 -12.39 -5.34
CA ALA A 4 -0.58 -13.72 -5.63
C ALA A 4 0.59 -14.07 -4.70
N CYS A 5 1.53 -13.13 -4.49
CA CYS A 5 2.63 -13.31 -3.55
C CYS A 5 2.10 -13.65 -2.15
N LEU A 6 1.17 -12.86 -1.62
CA LEU A 6 0.59 -13.08 -0.29
C LEU A 6 -0.13 -14.43 -0.19
N LEU A 7 -0.87 -14.81 -1.24
CA LEU A 7 -1.52 -16.13 -1.31
C LEU A 7 -0.50 -17.27 -1.28
N PHE A 8 0.59 -17.16 -2.05
CA PHE A 8 1.65 -18.16 -2.06
C PHE A 8 2.39 -18.24 -0.73
N LEU A 9 2.62 -17.11 -0.04
CA LEU A 9 3.18 -17.09 1.31
C LEU A 9 2.27 -17.84 2.31
N MET A 10 0.97 -17.59 2.25
CA MET A 10 0.00 -18.31 3.11
C MET A 10 -0.05 -19.80 2.82
N ARG A 11 0.18 -20.22 1.57
CA ARG A 11 0.26 -21.63 1.13
C ARG A 11 1.66 -22.23 1.28
N ARG A 12 2.66 -21.47 1.80
CA ARG A 12 4.07 -21.87 1.94
C ARG A 12 4.74 -22.28 0.64
N GLN A 13 4.30 -21.72 -0.46
CA GLN A 13 4.88 -21.91 -1.77
C GLN A 13 5.97 -20.86 -2.00
N TRP A 14 7.10 -21.00 -1.28
CA TRP A 14 8.16 -19.99 -1.15
C TRP A 14 8.74 -19.52 -2.47
N LEU A 15 8.96 -20.45 -3.41
CA LEU A 15 9.48 -20.11 -4.74
C LEU A 15 8.50 -19.22 -5.52
N TRP A 16 7.23 -19.62 -5.59
CA TRP A 16 6.21 -18.85 -6.29
C TRP A 16 5.93 -17.51 -5.63
N ALA A 17 5.99 -17.47 -4.31
CA ALA A 17 5.91 -16.22 -3.57
C ALA A 17 7.05 -15.27 -3.93
N GLY A 18 8.29 -15.77 -3.95
CA GLY A 18 9.47 -14.99 -4.32
C GLY A 18 9.44 -14.50 -5.76
N LEU A 19 9.02 -15.33 -6.72
CA LEU A 19 8.87 -14.93 -8.12
C LEU A 19 7.79 -13.87 -8.29
N ALA A 20 6.59 -14.08 -7.69
CA ALA A 20 5.52 -13.09 -7.74
C ALA A 20 5.94 -11.76 -7.10
N ALA A 21 6.72 -11.80 -6.01
CA ALA A 21 7.29 -10.64 -5.36
C ALA A 21 8.32 -9.92 -6.24
N ALA A 22 9.21 -10.67 -6.91
CA ALA A 22 10.20 -10.09 -7.83
C ALA A 22 9.50 -9.32 -8.96
N PHE A 23 8.49 -9.90 -9.58
CA PHE A 23 7.70 -9.19 -10.60
C PHE A 23 6.92 -7.99 -10.02
N ALA A 24 6.41 -8.08 -8.79
CA ALA A 24 5.73 -6.95 -8.15
C ALA A 24 6.68 -5.78 -7.89
N THR A 25 7.90 -6.06 -7.43
CA THR A 25 8.93 -5.04 -7.17
C THR A 25 9.49 -4.42 -8.46
N ALA A 26 9.53 -5.16 -9.58
CA ALA A 26 9.88 -4.62 -10.88
C ALA A 26 8.80 -3.71 -11.46
N ALA A 27 7.52 -4.01 -11.19
CA ALA A 27 6.40 -3.31 -11.81
C ALA A 27 6.12 -1.93 -11.21
N ARG A 28 6.29 -1.76 -9.88
CA ARG A 28 6.01 -0.49 -9.18
C ARG A 28 6.84 -0.34 -7.90
N PRO A 29 7.21 0.89 -7.52
CA PRO A 29 7.94 1.16 -6.26
C PRO A 29 7.23 0.61 -5.01
N ASN A 30 5.90 0.70 -4.95
CA ASN A 30 5.12 0.16 -3.83
C ASN A 30 5.18 -1.38 -3.73
N GLY A 31 5.63 -2.05 -4.80
CA GLY A 31 5.92 -3.48 -4.78
C GLY A 31 6.94 -3.89 -3.71
N ILE A 32 7.77 -2.94 -3.23
CA ILE A 32 8.73 -3.23 -2.16
C ILE A 32 8.05 -3.69 -0.85
N ALA A 33 6.79 -3.38 -0.65
CA ALA A 33 6.03 -3.85 0.51
C ALA A 33 5.89 -5.38 0.57
N VAL A 34 5.91 -6.08 -0.57
CA VAL A 34 5.89 -7.55 -0.58
C VAL A 34 7.19 -8.14 -0.02
N VAL A 35 8.30 -7.41 -0.09
CA VAL A 35 9.59 -7.82 0.49
C VAL A 35 9.47 -7.93 2.00
N ALA A 36 8.82 -6.96 2.65
CA ALA A 36 8.54 -7.01 4.08
C ALA A 36 7.66 -8.21 4.46
N ALA A 37 6.62 -8.49 3.65
CA ALA A 37 5.78 -9.68 3.86
C ALA A 37 6.57 -10.98 3.73
N CYS A 38 7.42 -11.11 2.70
CA CYS A 38 8.29 -12.27 2.49
C CYS A 38 9.26 -12.45 3.66
N ALA A 39 9.88 -11.35 4.13
CA ALA A 39 10.83 -11.38 5.24
C ALA A 39 10.17 -11.85 6.55
N VAL A 40 9.01 -11.27 6.90
CA VAL A 40 8.27 -11.64 8.11
C VAL A 40 7.75 -13.08 8.04
N ALA A 41 7.18 -13.50 6.89
CA ALA A 41 6.70 -14.86 6.71
C ALA A 41 7.84 -15.90 6.83
N SER A 42 8.99 -15.61 6.22
CA SER A 42 10.19 -16.45 6.30
C SER A 42 10.74 -16.51 7.73
N PHE A 43 10.87 -15.36 8.40
CA PHE A 43 11.34 -15.29 9.78
C PHE A 43 10.48 -16.17 10.71
N LEU A 44 9.16 -16.09 10.60
CA LEU A 44 8.25 -16.90 11.42
C LEU A 44 8.33 -18.38 11.06
N ALA A 45 8.43 -18.74 9.78
CA ALA A 45 8.58 -20.13 9.34
C ALA A 45 9.88 -20.75 9.89
N ILE A 46 10.97 -20.00 9.92
CA ILE A 46 12.24 -20.47 10.49
C ILE A 46 12.13 -20.59 12.01
N ARG A 47 11.58 -19.56 12.68
CA ARG A 47 11.46 -19.53 14.14
C ARG A 47 10.57 -20.67 14.69
N GLU A 48 9.43 -20.92 14.05
CA GLU A 48 8.44 -21.88 14.53
C GLU A 48 8.72 -23.32 14.09
N ARG A 49 9.26 -23.48 12.87
CA ARG A 49 9.34 -24.80 12.21
C ARG A 49 10.73 -25.14 11.66
N ARG A 50 11.73 -24.22 11.81
CA ARG A 50 13.06 -24.37 11.22
C ARG A 50 13.06 -24.58 9.70
N GLU A 51 12.07 -23.98 8.99
CA GLU A 51 11.88 -24.15 7.56
C GLU A 51 12.78 -23.19 6.76
N TRP A 52 14.07 -23.55 6.62
CA TRP A 52 15.08 -22.70 5.94
C TRP A 52 14.77 -22.45 4.46
N ARG A 53 13.97 -23.30 3.83
CA ARG A 53 13.51 -23.10 2.43
C ARG A 53 12.70 -21.83 2.28
N SER A 54 12.13 -21.30 3.34
CA SER A 54 11.39 -20.04 3.33
C SER A 54 12.24 -18.84 2.93
N LEU A 55 13.58 -18.90 3.13
CA LEU A 55 14.51 -17.83 2.70
C LEU A 55 14.50 -17.58 1.18
N ILE A 56 14.04 -18.51 0.36
CA ILE A 56 13.91 -18.32 -1.08
C ILE A 56 13.03 -17.10 -1.38
N ALA A 57 11.93 -16.92 -0.65
CA ALA A 57 10.99 -15.81 -0.91
C ALA A 57 11.63 -14.42 -0.67
N PRO A 58 12.20 -14.10 0.51
CA PRO A 58 12.83 -12.80 0.71
C PRO A 58 14.11 -12.59 -0.11
N LEU A 59 14.83 -13.63 -0.51
CA LEU A 59 16.01 -13.50 -1.38
C LEU A 59 15.63 -13.17 -2.83
N LEU A 60 14.57 -13.76 -3.36
CA LEU A 60 14.09 -13.49 -4.71
C LEU A 60 13.34 -12.16 -4.80
N SER A 61 12.61 -11.79 -3.76
CA SER A 61 11.69 -10.63 -3.81
C SER A 61 12.33 -9.30 -4.20
N PRO A 62 13.58 -8.91 -3.82
CA PRO A 62 14.17 -7.65 -4.22
C PRO A 62 14.79 -7.68 -5.63
N LEU A 63 14.96 -8.87 -6.25
CA LEU A 63 15.65 -8.99 -7.55
C LEU A 63 14.94 -8.19 -8.64
N GLY A 64 13.61 -8.04 -8.57
CA GLY A 64 12.86 -7.27 -9.55
C GLY A 64 13.22 -5.79 -9.54
N VAL A 65 13.26 -5.15 -8.37
CA VAL A 65 13.66 -3.74 -8.26
C VAL A 65 15.14 -3.56 -8.58
N ILE A 66 15.99 -4.49 -8.21
CA ILE A 66 17.43 -4.46 -8.55
C ILE A 66 17.61 -4.53 -10.07
N ALA A 67 16.97 -5.48 -10.74
CA ALA A 67 17.01 -5.62 -12.18
C ALA A 67 16.47 -4.37 -12.91
N PHE A 68 15.36 -3.80 -12.40
CA PHE A 68 14.80 -2.56 -12.92
C PHE A 68 15.78 -1.39 -12.80
N GLN A 69 16.37 -1.19 -11.61
CA GLN A 69 17.33 -0.11 -11.37
C GLN A 69 18.59 -0.27 -12.22
N TRP A 70 19.08 -1.50 -12.37
CA TRP A 70 20.20 -1.81 -13.26
C TRP A 70 19.87 -1.49 -14.72
N TYR A 71 18.72 -1.95 -15.21
CA TYR A 71 18.26 -1.71 -16.58
C TYR A 71 18.16 -0.21 -16.88
N VAL A 72 17.50 0.56 -15.99
CA VAL A 72 17.34 2.01 -16.16
C VAL A 72 18.70 2.72 -16.11
N GLY A 73 19.58 2.31 -15.19
CA GLY A 73 20.92 2.88 -15.08
C GLY A 73 21.78 2.66 -16.33
N VAL A 74 21.71 1.45 -16.93
CA VAL A 74 22.41 1.15 -18.19
C VAL A 74 21.85 1.99 -19.34
N ARG A 75 20.55 2.08 -19.45
CA ARG A 75 19.89 2.86 -20.54
C ARG A 75 20.15 4.36 -20.44
N ALA A 76 20.20 4.90 -19.23
CA ALA A 76 20.46 6.32 -19.00
C ALA A 76 21.95 6.67 -18.89
N HIS A 77 22.85 5.68 -18.98
CA HIS A 77 24.29 5.83 -18.73
C HIS A 77 24.64 6.47 -17.37
N GLU A 78 23.74 6.34 -16.39
CA GLU A 78 23.87 6.95 -15.07
C GLU A 78 23.33 6.03 -13.97
N ARG A 79 24.13 5.80 -12.93
CA ARG A 79 23.69 5.02 -11.76
C ARG A 79 22.77 5.85 -10.89
N GLY A 80 21.62 5.25 -10.47
CA GLY A 80 20.69 5.93 -9.58
C GLY A 80 19.84 7.03 -10.22
N VAL A 81 19.84 7.13 -11.55
CA VAL A 81 19.03 8.11 -12.31
C VAL A 81 17.57 8.11 -11.90
N TRP A 82 17.00 6.96 -11.57
CA TRP A 82 15.61 6.87 -11.14
C TRP A 82 15.37 7.69 -9.87
N PHE A 83 16.24 7.60 -8.87
CA PHE A 83 16.11 8.36 -7.62
C PHE A 83 16.30 9.85 -7.86
N ARG A 84 17.26 10.22 -8.72
CA ARG A 84 17.46 11.62 -9.10
C ARG A 84 16.23 12.20 -9.77
N VAL A 85 15.66 11.50 -10.75
CA VAL A 85 14.43 11.94 -11.44
C VAL A 85 13.25 12.05 -10.47
N GLN A 86 13.11 11.11 -9.52
CA GLN A 86 12.07 11.23 -8.48
C GLN A 86 12.24 12.49 -7.65
N HIS A 87 13.47 12.81 -7.25
CA HIS A 87 13.75 14.00 -6.45
C HIS A 87 13.60 15.30 -7.24
N GLU A 88 14.13 15.36 -8.47
CA GLU A 88 14.12 16.57 -9.30
C GLU A 88 12.75 16.83 -9.94
N ALA A 89 12.14 15.81 -10.55
CA ALA A 89 10.88 15.98 -11.28
C ALA A 89 9.66 16.08 -10.36
N TRP A 90 9.64 15.31 -9.26
CA TRP A 90 8.50 15.27 -8.34
C TRP A 90 8.71 16.12 -7.09
N ARG A 91 9.94 16.67 -6.89
CA ARG A 91 10.33 17.41 -5.67
C ARG A 91 9.90 16.67 -4.40
N GLU A 92 10.04 15.34 -4.43
CA GLU A 92 9.54 14.49 -3.37
C GLU A 92 10.48 14.57 -2.17
N GLY A 93 9.98 15.15 -1.09
CA GLY A 93 10.59 15.16 0.23
C GLY A 93 10.00 14.09 1.12
N THR A 94 10.52 14.01 2.34
CA THR A 94 10.05 13.06 3.37
C THR A 94 9.44 13.83 4.53
N SER A 95 8.14 13.61 4.78
CA SER A 95 7.40 14.33 5.84
C SER A 95 7.05 13.47 7.05
N TYR A 96 7.34 12.16 7.01
CA TYR A 96 7.01 11.21 8.09
C TYR A 96 5.55 11.29 8.57
N GLY A 97 4.62 11.57 7.65
CA GLY A 97 3.19 11.67 7.93
C GLY A 97 2.71 13.06 8.40
N MET A 98 3.60 14.01 8.66
CA MET A 98 3.20 15.35 9.11
C MET A 98 2.35 16.08 8.08
N THR A 99 2.66 15.96 6.81
CA THR A 99 1.85 16.55 5.73
C THR A 99 0.45 15.94 5.68
N ALA A 100 0.30 14.65 5.91
CA ALA A 100 -1.02 14.00 5.98
C ALA A 100 -1.86 14.56 7.14
N LEU A 101 -1.25 14.71 8.32
CA LEU A 101 -1.92 15.30 9.48
C LEU A 101 -2.30 16.75 9.25
N ARG A 102 -1.38 17.57 8.73
CA ARG A 102 -1.64 18.97 8.42
C ARG A 102 -2.78 19.14 7.42
N ARG A 103 -2.75 18.41 6.30
CA ARG A 103 -3.82 18.46 5.29
C ARG A 103 -5.16 17.99 5.85
N THR A 104 -5.15 16.98 6.71
CA THR A 104 -6.35 16.51 7.41
C THR A 104 -6.91 17.62 8.31
N TYR A 105 -6.07 18.27 9.10
CA TYR A 105 -6.46 19.40 9.94
C TYR A 105 -7.02 20.57 9.12
N GLU A 106 -6.34 20.95 8.04
CA GLU A 106 -6.80 22.00 7.11
C GLU A 106 -8.15 21.66 6.46
N ALA A 107 -8.41 20.38 6.16
CA ALA A 107 -9.69 19.93 5.61
C ALA A 107 -10.85 20.09 6.61
N PHE A 108 -10.59 19.98 7.92
CA PHE A 108 -11.61 20.22 8.95
C PHE A 108 -11.92 21.71 9.16
N ILE A 109 -10.90 22.58 9.09
CA ILE A 109 -11.08 24.02 9.30
C ILE A 109 -11.61 24.70 8.03
N HIS A 110 -11.09 24.29 6.87
CA HIS A 110 -11.43 24.90 5.59
C HIS A 110 -11.81 23.79 4.55
N PRO A 111 -12.98 23.13 4.71
CA PRO A 111 -13.32 21.93 3.92
C PRO A 111 -13.41 22.17 2.41
N LEU A 112 -13.66 23.41 1.98
CA LEU A 112 -13.79 23.76 0.56
C LEU A 112 -12.53 24.43 -0.04
N SER A 113 -11.46 24.58 0.74
CA SER A 113 -10.24 25.25 0.27
C SER A 113 -9.45 24.44 -0.74
N SER A 114 -9.41 23.12 -0.60
CA SER A 114 -8.61 22.25 -1.46
C SER A 114 -9.20 20.84 -1.54
N PRO A 115 -9.55 20.35 -2.74
CA PRO A 115 -9.98 18.97 -2.94
C PRO A 115 -8.93 17.95 -2.45
N THR A 116 -7.64 18.27 -2.59
CA THR A 116 -6.55 17.43 -2.13
C THR A 116 -6.55 17.24 -0.61
N ASN A 117 -6.84 18.30 0.17
CA ASN A 117 -6.92 18.21 1.62
C ASN A 117 -8.09 17.32 2.05
N LEU A 118 -9.25 17.48 1.40
CA LEU A 118 -10.43 16.65 1.67
C LEU A 118 -10.17 15.17 1.36
N VAL A 119 -9.59 14.88 0.20
CA VAL A 119 -9.23 13.50 -0.20
C VAL A 119 -8.22 12.87 0.76
N THR A 120 -7.23 13.67 1.21
CA THR A 120 -6.25 13.22 2.22
C THR A 120 -6.93 12.91 3.55
N ALA A 121 -7.83 13.80 4.03
CA ALA A 121 -8.57 13.61 5.28
C ALA A 121 -9.43 12.34 5.25
N VAL A 122 -10.19 12.13 4.17
CA VAL A 122 -10.99 10.90 3.98
C VAL A 122 -10.09 9.66 4.01
N SER A 123 -8.92 9.71 3.37
CA SER A 123 -7.98 8.58 3.37
C SER A 123 -7.41 8.30 4.76
N VAL A 124 -7.06 9.34 5.52
CA VAL A 124 -6.54 9.18 6.89
C VAL A 124 -7.62 8.64 7.82
N ILE A 125 -8.85 9.16 7.75
CA ILE A 125 -9.99 8.66 8.55
C ILE A 125 -10.26 7.19 8.21
N THR A 126 -10.28 6.85 6.93
CA THR A 126 -10.46 5.45 6.47
C THR A 126 -9.34 4.57 7.00
N LEU A 127 -8.08 5.03 6.96
CA LEU A 127 -6.94 4.29 7.50
C LEU A 127 -7.08 4.04 9.00
N VAL A 128 -7.53 5.04 9.77
CA VAL A 128 -7.76 4.89 11.22
C VAL A 128 -8.87 3.86 11.48
N ALA A 129 -9.97 3.93 10.73
CA ALA A 129 -11.07 2.96 10.84
C ALA A 129 -10.62 1.53 10.49
N LEU A 130 -9.86 1.36 9.40
CA LEU A 130 -9.29 0.07 9.01
C LEU A 130 -8.25 -0.44 10.03
N GLY A 131 -7.46 0.45 10.61
CA GLY A 131 -6.51 0.14 11.69
C GLY A 131 -7.22 -0.35 12.96
N TRP A 132 -8.35 0.27 13.30
CA TRP A 132 -9.19 -0.20 14.40
C TRP A 132 -9.78 -1.60 14.12
N CYS A 133 -10.30 -1.83 12.92
CA CYS A 133 -10.78 -3.15 12.51
C CYS A 133 -9.66 -4.20 12.56
N TRP A 134 -8.46 -3.85 12.09
CA TRP A 134 -7.29 -4.72 12.16
C TRP A 134 -6.90 -5.06 13.61
N TRP A 135 -6.95 -4.10 14.52
CA TRP A 135 -6.70 -4.39 15.93
C TRP A 135 -7.71 -5.41 16.48
N ARG A 136 -8.97 -5.26 16.11
CA ARG A 136 -10.05 -6.12 16.61
C ARG A 136 -10.03 -7.53 15.99
N PHE A 137 -9.69 -7.62 14.71
CA PHE A 137 -9.63 -8.84 13.92
C PHE A 137 -8.21 -8.99 13.34
N ARG A 138 -7.34 -9.64 14.09
CA ARG A 138 -5.92 -9.73 13.74
C ARG A 138 -5.71 -10.48 12.43
N LEU A 139 -4.98 -9.87 11.52
CA LEU A 139 -4.52 -10.51 10.28
C LEU A 139 -3.30 -11.41 10.55
N PRO A 140 -3.07 -12.44 9.69
CA PRO A 140 -1.80 -13.15 9.62
C PRO A 140 -0.61 -12.19 9.47
N ALA A 141 0.52 -12.53 10.09
CA ALA A 141 1.66 -11.63 10.18
C ALA A 141 2.21 -11.17 8.82
N ALA A 142 2.19 -12.01 7.79
CA ALA A 142 2.62 -11.64 6.43
C ALA A 142 1.71 -10.56 5.82
N LEU A 143 0.38 -10.68 5.98
CA LEU A 143 -0.59 -9.69 5.53
C LEU A 143 -0.45 -8.38 6.30
N THR A 144 -0.23 -8.48 7.61
CA THR A 144 0.06 -7.34 8.48
C THR A 144 1.32 -6.61 8.03
N ALA A 145 2.43 -7.33 7.82
CA ALA A 145 3.70 -6.74 7.40
C ALA A 145 3.58 -6.02 6.05
N TYR A 146 2.89 -6.62 5.09
CA TYR A 146 2.58 -5.98 3.82
C TYR A 146 1.79 -4.69 4.01
N SER A 147 0.69 -4.75 4.78
CA SER A 147 -0.19 -3.59 5.00
C SER A 147 0.52 -2.46 5.72
N VAL A 148 1.30 -2.77 6.76
CA VAL A 148 2.11 -1.77 7.47
C VAL A 148 3.14 -1.14 6.55
N ALA A 149 3.83 -1.94 5.73
CA ALA A 149 4.80 -1.41 4.76
C ALA A 149 4.14 -0.46 3.74
N ILE A 150 2.95 -0.81 3.20
CA ILE A 150 2.19 0.10 2.32
C ILE A 150 1.79 1.38 3.05
N VAL A 151 1.31 1.30 4.28
CA VAL A 151 0.93 2.48 5.08
C VAL A 151 2.14 3.38 5.32
N VAL A 152 3.29 2.82 5.67
CA VAL A 152 4.53 3.58 5.82
C VAL A 152 4.90 4.26 4.50
N LEU A 153 4.92 3.53 3.38
CA LEU A 153 5.22 4.08 2.06
C LEU A 153 4.20 5.16 1.62
N MET A 154 2.95 5.07 2.08
CA MET A 154 1.92 6.06 1.80
C MET A 154 2.10 7.35 2.61
N LEU A 155 2.56 7.25 3.86
CA LEU A 155 2.68 8.39 4.76
C LEU A 155 4.04 9.07 4.67
N LEU A 156 5.08 8.36 4.20
CA LEU A 156 6.44 8.86 4.13
C LEU A 156 6.60 10.08 3.21
N PRO A 157 6.05 10.11 1.98
CA PRO A 157 6.22 11.20 1.04
C PRO A 157 5.57 12.50 1.52
N GLU A 158 6.21 13.63 1.18
CA GLU A 158 5.72 14.96 1.52
C GLU A 158 4.65 15.46 0.53
N THR A 159 4.94 15.34 -0.76
CA THR A 159 4.09 15.92 -1.80
C THR A 159 2.89 15.04 -2.12
N VAL A 160 3.13 13.73 -2.25
CA VAL A 160 2.14 12.73 -2.67
C VAL A 160 1.73 11.85 -1.51
N THR A 161 1.29 12.46 -0.40
CA THR A 161 0.94 11.71 0.81
C THR A 161 -0.53 11.30 0.87
N ALA A 162 -0.80 10.19 1.55
CA ALA A 162 -2.13 9.71 1.96
C ALA A 162 -3.21 9.71 0.87
N ARG A 163 -2.86 9.35 -0.37
CA ARG A 163 -3.84 9.28 -1.46
C ARG A 163 -4.65 7.99 -1.40
N PRO A 164 -5.95 8.01 -1.74
CA PRO A 164 -6.81 6.83 -1.73
C PRO A 164 -6.25 5.67 -2.54
N ARG A 165 -5.63 5.94 -3.69
CA ARG A 165 -5.02 4.90 -4.55
C ARG A 165 -3.95 4.09 -3.84
N PHE A 166 -3.23 4.67 -2.86
CA PHE A 166 -2.24 3.95 -2.07
C PHE A 166 -2.91 3.17 -0.94
N LEU A 167 -3.95 3.73 -0.32
CA LEU A 167 -4.73 3.04 0.71
C LEU A 167 -5.34 1.74 0.18
N TYR A 168 -5.90 1.76 -1.03
CA TYR A 168 -6.46 0.55 -1.66
C TYR A 168 -5.40 -0.50 -2.01
N THR A 169 -4.13 -0.12 -2.14
CA THR A 169 -3.06 -1.13 -2.29
C THR A 169 -2.79 -1.89 -1.00
N ALA A 170 -3.15 -1.34 0.17
CA ALA A 170 -3.17 -2.05 1.45
C ALA A 170 -4.44 -2.91 1.62
N PHE A 171 -4.90 -3.54 0.52
CA PHE A 171 -6.16 -4.30 0.46
C PHE A 171 -6.35 -5.34 1.57
N PRO A 172 -5.31 -5.97 2.18
CA PRO A 172 -5.56 -6.88 3.29
C PRO A 172 -6.22 -6.24 4.50
N LEU A 173 -6.09 -4.91 4.69
CA LEU A 173 -6.80 -4.18 5.75
C LEU A 173 -8.33 -4.16 5.56
N LEU A 174 -8.81 -4.41 4.34
CA LEU A 174 -10.25 -4.52 4.07
C LEU A 174 -10.84 -5.84 4.58
N ILE A 175 -10.03 -6.89 4.76
CA ILE A 175 -10.49 -8.20 5.24
C ILE A 175 -11.10 -8.10 6.64
N PRO A 176 -10.42 -7.50 7.67
CA PRO A 176 -11.00 -7.30 8.98
C PRO A 176 -12.27 -6.44 8.97
N ALA A 177 -12.31 -5.41 8.11
CA ALA A 177 -13.50 -4.57 7.96
C ALA A 177 -14.68 -5.38 7.40
N ALA A 178 -14.44 -6.18 6.35
CA ALA A 178 -15.48 -7.06 5.78
C ALA A 178 -15.96 -8.09 6.81
N GLU A 179 -15.07 -8.65 7.63
CA GLU A 179 -15.42 -9.56 8.71
C GLU A 179 -16.24 -8.88 9.80
N TRP A 180 -15.88 -7.64 10.16
CA TRP A 180 -16.65 -6.86 11.13
C TRP A 180 -18.08 -6.61 10.66
N PHE A 181 -18.26 -6.17 9.41
CA PHE A 181 -19.59 -5.99 8.81
C PHE A 181 -20.38 -7.30 8.78
N GLY A 182 -19.75 -8.38 8.35
CA GLY A 182 -20.38 -9.70 8.26
C GLY A 182 -20.89 -10.23 9.61
N ARG A 183 -20.18 -9.92 10.70
CA ARG A 183 -20.55 -10.39 12.06
C ARG A 183 -21.55 -9.48 12.76
N HIS A 184 -21.46 -8.17 12.58
CA HIS A 184 -22.18 -7.22 13.44
C HIS A 184 -23.28 -6.44 12.70
N LYS A 185 -23.12 -6.17 11.42
CA LYS A 185 -23.96 -5.23 10.68
C LYS A 185 -24.20 -5.66 9.23
N LYS A 186 -24.64 -6.90 9.01
CA LYS A 186 -24.95 -7.40 7.65
C LYS A 186 -25.92 -6.50 6.89
N GLU A 187 -26.86 -5.91 7.61
CA GLU A 187 -27.87 -5.02 7.05
C GLU A 187 -27.28 -3.73 6.47
N LEU A 188 -26.11 -3.28 6.98
CA LEU A 188 -25.42 -2.10 6.47
C LEU A 188 -24.59 -2.37 5.21
N TRP A 189 -24.40 -3.63 4.83
CA TRP A 189 -23.59 -3.99 3.69
C TRP A 189 -24.06 -3.36 2.36
N PRO A 190 -25.35 -3.41 2.00
CA PRO A 190 -25.86 -2.75 0.79
C PRO A 190 -25.60 -1.24 0.80
N TYR A 191 -25.79 -0.58 1.93
CA TYR A 191 -25.55 0.85 2.07
C TYR A 191 -24.06 1.20 1.94
N THR A 192 -23.18 0.34 2.48
CA THR A 192 -21.72 0.50 2.33
C THR A 192 -21.32 0.38 0.85
N ILE A 193 -21.84 -0.61 0.13
CA ILE A 193 -21.60 -0.77 -1.30
C ILE A 193 -22.14 0.45 -2.08
N ALA A 194 -23.35 0.91 -1.78
CA ALA A 194 -23.93 2.08 -2.43
C ALA A 194 -23.10 3.33 -2.18
N ALA A 195 -22.63 3.56 -0.95
CA ALA A 195 -21.74 4.69 -0.62
C ALA A 195 -20.39 4.61 -1.36
N CYS A 196 -19.79 3.43 -1.44
CA CYS A 196 -18.56 3.22 -2.20
C CYS A 196 -18.76 3.43 -3.71
N ALA A 197 -19.89 2.95 -4.26
CA ALA A 197 -20.22 3.14 -5.68
C ALA A 197 -20.45 4.63 -6.00
N THR A 198 -21.22 5.33 -5.15
CA THR A 198 -21.42 6.79 -5.29
C THR A 198 -20.11 7.54 -5.21
N GLY A 199 -19.25 7.20 -4.23
CA GLY A 199 -17.92 7.77 -4.10
C GLY A 199 -17.07 7.55 -5.35
N LEU A 200 -17.10 6.34 -5.92
CA LEU A 200 -16.39 6.02 -7.16
C LEU A 200 -16.87 6.87 -8.33
N VAL A 201 -18.18 6.98 -8.54
CA VAL A 201 -18.77 7.80 -9.61
C VAL A 201 -18.38 9.27 -9.42
N THR A 202 -18.51 9.80 -8.19
CA THR A 202 -18.17 11.19 -7.88
C THR A 202 -16.69 11.48 -8.13
N LEU A 203 -15.79 10.61 -7.65
CA LEU A 203 -14.34 10.77 -7.87
C LEU A 203 -13.97 10.65 -9.35
N THR A 204 -14.63 9.75 -10.10
CA THR A 204 -14.40 9.61 -11.53
C THR A 204 -14.84 10.87 -12.29
N ALA A 205 -16.01 11.41 -11.94
CA ALA A 205 -16.51 12.66 -12.53
C ALA A 205 -15.60 13.85 -12.21
N LEU A 206 -15.18 14.00 -10.95
CA LEU A 206 -14.22 15.03 -10.54
C LEU A 206 -12.88 14.92 -11.30
N TYR A 207 -12.39 13.69 -11.46
CA TYR A 207 -11.17 13.43 -12.21
C TYR A 207 -11.30 13.82 -13.68
N GLY A 208 -12.46 13.57 -14.28
CA GLY A 208 -12.74 13.94 -15.67
C GLY A 208 -12.87 15.44 -15.90
N VAL A 209 -13.37 16.19 -14.90
CA VAL A 209 -13.60 17.65 -15.03
C VAL A 209 -12.36 18.45 -14.65
N PHE A 210 -11.66 18.10 -13.59
CA PHE A 210 -10.51 18.87 -13.06
C PHE A 210 -9.15 18.38 -13.56
N GLY A 211 -9.12 17.38 -14.45
CA GLY A 211 -7.88 16.76 -14.87
C GLY A 211 -7.27 15.89 -13.74
N ALA A 212 -6.00 15.54 -13.91
CA ALA A 212 -5.31 14.74 -12.91
C ALA A 212 -5.33 15.45 -11.54
N ILE A 213 -6.18 14.97 -10.63
CA ILE A 213 -6.04 15.33 -9.23
C ILE A 213 -4.69 14.76 -8.79
N PRO A 214 -3.74 15.60 -8.46
CA PRO A 214 -2.37 15.19 -8.24
C PRO A 214 -2.25 14.25 -7.03
#